data_761bdab8469bb26bdf8a13010446f916
#
_entry.id   761bdab8469bb26bdf8a13010446f916
#
_cell.length_a   1.000
_cell.length_b   1.000
_cell.length_c   1.000
_cell.angle_alpha   90.00
_cell.angle_beta   90.00
_cell.angle_gamma   90.00
#
_symmetry.space_group_name_H-M   'P 1'
#
loop_
_entity.id
_entity.type
_entity.pdbx_description
1 polymer ?
#
loop_
_entity_poly.entity_id
_entity_poly.type
_entity_poly.pdbx_seq_one_letter_code
_entity_poly.pdbx_strand_id
1 'polypeptide(L)'
;SAYFTEDELKELNSSYLKEGQLSQASGLYIFPIQKSSEALYLNWTAWEPFAAACGVTTDDLATWEGVADVAAKYYAWSNGRHFFGRDAYANYLLVGSTELGEAMFQTNGGKADFHLNREILRRMWDNFVVPYAKGYYNAAGRYRSDDMKTGDLIAYVGATSSASFTPTQVTDPDGNMTDIEVRVLEVPSFAGVEQRCAVQQGAGMVVVKSDETRERAAATFLRYLTEPEANIAIALKSGYMPVRTSAA
;
A
#
# COMPACT_ATOMS: atom_id res chain seq x y z
N SER A 1 -11.28 -12.65 -23.73
CA SER A 1 -10.22 -13.68 -23.67
C SER A 1 -10.68 -14.94 -24.41
N ALA A 2 -9.80 -15.60 -25.14
CA ALA A 2 -10.14 -16.84 -25.87
C ALA A 2 -10.41 -18.03 -24.93
N TYR A 3 -9.98 -17.92 -23.67
CA TYR A 3 -9.99 -19.02 -22.70
C TYR A 3 -10.91 -18.82 -21.49
N PHE A 4 -11.54 -17.66 -21.37
CA PHE A 4 -12.48 -17.33 -20.30
C PHE A 4 -13.77 -16.79 -20.88
N THR A 5 -14.91 -17.25 -20.40
CA THR A 5 -16.22 -16.74 -20.77
C THR A 5 -16.46 -15.37 -20.12
N GLU A 6 -17.40 -14.62 -20.66
CA GLU A 6 -17.82 -13.34 -20.06
C GLU A 6 -18.38 -13.52 -18.66
N ASP A 7 -19.10 -14.62 -18.40
CA ASP A 7 -19.70 -14.88 -17.10
C ASP A 7 -18.64 -15.24 -16.05
N GLU A 8 -17.60 -15.99 -16.43
CA GLU A 8 -16.44 -16.23 -15.54
C GLU A 8 -15.72 -14.95 -15.19
N LEU A 9 -15.56 -14.03 -16.14
CA LEU A 9 -14.89 -12.73 -15.89
C LEU A 9 -15.74 -11.79 -15.03
N LYS A 10 -17.10 -11.84 -15.14
CA LYS A 10 -18.00 -11.02 -14.30
C LYS A 10 -17.92 -11.35 -12.81
N GLU A 11 -17.44 -12.54 -12.47
CA GLU A 11 -17.25 -12.92 -11.07
C GLU A 11 -15.97 -12.34 -10.44
N LEU A 12 -15.09 -11.78 -11.25
CA LEU A 12 -13.90 -11.07 -10.77
C LEU A 12 -14.21 -9.58 -10.58
N ASN A 13 -13.53 -8.97 -9.63
CA ASN A 13 -13.68 -7.54 -9.38
C ASN A 13 -13.34 -6.74 -10.65
N SER A 14 -14.28 -5.91 -11.10
CA SER A 14 -14.17 -5.17 -12.36
C SER A 14 -12.99 -4.18 -12.39
N SER A 15 -12.62 -3.59 -11.25
CA SER A 15 -11.46 -2.70 -11.14
C SER A 15 -10.15 -3.45 -11.38
N TYR A 16 -10.06 -4.70 -10.91
CA TYR A 16 -8.90 -5.56 -11.11
C TYR A 16 -8.77 -6.03 -12.54
N LEU A 17 -9.90 -6.32 -13.20
CA LEU A 17 -9.92 -6.65 -14.64
C LEU A 17 -9.51 -5.46 -15.50
N LYS A 18 -9.94 -4.26 -15.15
CA LYS A 18 -9.62 -3.03 -15.88
C LYS A 18 -8.11 -2.77 -15.93
N GLU A 19 -7.39 -3.06 -14.86
CA GLU A 19 -5.92 -2.94 -14.81
C GLU A 19 -5.23 -3.87 -15.81
N GLY A 20 -5.81 -5.04 -16.07
CA GLY A 20 -5.30 -6.02 -17.04
C GLY A 20 -5.59 -5.71 -18.49
N GLN A 21 -6.31 -4.63 -18.79
CA GLN A 21 -6.62 -4.16 -20.14
C GLN A 21 -5.57 -3.13 -20.58
N LEU A 22 -5.01 -3.32 -21.76
CA LEU A 22 -4.09 -2.35 -22.35
C LEU A 22 -4.87 -1.29 -23.13
N SER A 23 -4.51 -0.03 -22.96
CA SER A 23 -5.21 1.12 -23.60
C SER A 23 -5.24 1.07 -25.14
N GLN A 24 -4.38 0.28 -25.76
CA GLN A 24 -4.19 0.22 -27.21
C GLN A 24 -4.56 -1.14 -27.82
N ALA A 25 -5.06 -2.09 -27.04
CA ALA A 25 -5.40 -3.40 -27.50
C ALA A 25 -6.70 -3.89 -26.87
N SER A 26 -7.55 -4.53 -27.65
CA SER A 26 -8.77 -5.16 -27.16
C SER A 26 -8.45 -6.44 -26.40
N GLY A 27 -9.01 -6.63 -25.21
CA GLY A 27 -8.92 -7.83 -24.42
C GLY A 27 -8.20 -7.70 -23.08
N LEU A 28 -8.15 -8.81 -22.34
CA LEU A 28 -7.49 -8.92 -21.06
C LEU A 28 -6.11 -9.54 -21.25
N TYR A 29 -5.07 -8.80 -20.95
CA TYR A 29 -3.67 -9.23 -21.11
C TYR A 29 -3.04 -9.67 -19.81
N ILE A 30 -3.44 -9.06 -18.69
CA ILE A 30 -2.97 -9.43 -17.35
C ILE A 30 -4.17 -9.97 -16.58
N PHE A 31 -4.16 -11.25 -16.26
CA PHE A 31 -5.23 -11.88 -15.48
C PHE A 31 -4.97 -11.65 -13.98
N PRO A 32 -5.89 -11.04 -13.22
CA PRO A 32 -5.67 -10.77 -11.82
C PRO A 32 -5.72 -12.06 -10.99
N ILE A 33 -4.76 -12.25 -10.10
CA ILE A 33 -4.68 -13.41 -9.19
C ILE A 33 -4.87 -13.00 -7.73
N GLN A 34 -4.20 -11.93 -7.34
CA GLN A 34 -4.17 -11.41 -5.98
C GLN A 34 -3.99 -9.91 -6.01
N LYS A 35 -4.59 -9.20 -5.08
CA LYS A 35 -4.46 -7.75 -4.98
C LYS A 35 -4.08 -7.31 -3.59
N SER A 36 -3.42 -6.17 -3.51
CA SER A 36 -3.11 -5.47 -2.27
C SER A 36 -3.27 -3.97 -2.46
N SER A 37 -3.30 -3.28 -1.36
CA SER A 37 -3.21 -1.83 -1.29
C SER A 37 -2.16 -1.45 -0.25
N GLU A 38 -2.21 -0.26 0.29
CA GLU A 38 -1.39 0.17 1.41
C GLU A 38 -2.27 0.42 2.64
N ALA A 39 -1.66 0.31 3.81
CA ALA A 39 -2.25 0.64 5.10
C ALA A 39 -1.21 1.30 6.01
N LEU A 40 -1.69 2.04 7.01
CA LEU A 40 -0.87 2.58 8.08
C LEU A 40 -0.84 1.58 9.24
N TYR A 41 0.34 1.08 9.56
CA TYR A 41 0.60 0.21 10.71
C TYR A 41 1.13 1.05 11.87
N LEU A 42 0.52 0.91 13.03
CA LEU A 42 0.82 1.70 14.22
C LEU A 42 1.11 0.79 15.41
N ASN A 43 2.32 0.85 15.96
CA ASN A 43 2.65 0.22 17.24
C ASN A 43 1.83 0.89 18.35
N TRP A 44 0.73 0.26 18.71
CA TRP A 44 -0.23 0.79 19.68
C TRP A 44 0.36 0.90 21.07
N THR A 45 1.18 -0.06 21.47
CA THR A 45 1.85 -0.07 22.77
C THR A 45 2.74 1.16 22.97
N ALA A 46 3.44 1.60 21.91
CA ALA A 46 4.25 2.82 21.98
C ALA A 46 3.43 4.08 21.75
N TRP A 47 2.33 3.99 21.01
CA TRP A 47 1.42 5.10 20.71
C TRP A 47 0.63 5.60 21.93
N GLU A 48 0.03 4.69 22.71
CA GLU A 48 -0.88 5.04 23.81
C GLU A 48 -0.29 6.05 24.81
N PRO A 49 0.91 5.83 25.39
CA PRO A 49 1.48 6.76 26.35
C PRO A 49 1.83 8.13 25.73
N PHE A 50 2.27 8.14 24.48
CA PHE A 50 2.54 9.37 23.73
C PHE A 50 1.23 10.13 23.45
N ALA A 51 0.21 9.44 22.95
CA ALA A 51 -1.07 10.03 22.61
C ALA A 51 -1.72 10.69 23.85
N ALA A 52 -1.70 10.00 24.99
CA ALA A 52 -2.19 10.51 26.25
C ALA A 52 -1.40 11.76 26.74
N ALA A 53 -0.08 11.74 26.60
CA ALA A 53 0.79 12.83 27.04
C ALA A 53 0.69 14.08 26.18
N CYS A 54 0.49 13.92 24.85
CA CYS A 54 0.50 15.01 23.87
C CYS A 54 -0.89 15.43 23.39
N GLY A 55 -1.95 14.75 23.83
CA GLY A 55 -3.33 15.06 23.45
C GLY A 55 -3.60 14.85 21.96
N VAL A 56 -3.00 13.80 21.35
CA VAL A 56 -3.22 13.42 19.97
C VAL A 56 -4.08 12.16 19.88
N THR A 57 -4.77 11.99 18.77
CA THR A 57 -5.64 10.85 18.48
C THR A 57 -5.30 10.22 17.15
N THR A 58 -5.89 9.06 16.84
CA THR A 58 -5.73 8.44 15.53
C THR A 58 -6.33 9.27 14.39
N ASP A 59 -7.28 10.16 14.68
CA ASP A 59 -7.86 11.05 13.67
C ASP A 59 -6.83 12.08 13.17
N ASP A 60 -5.85 12.45 14.00
CA ASP A 60 -4.73 13.29 13.60
C ASP A 60 -3.82 12.60 12.55
N LEU A 61 -3.89 11.27 12.43
CA LEU A 61 -3.16 10.49 11.43
C LEU A 61 -3.92 10.31 10.10
N ALA A 62 -5.13 10.86 9.97
CA ALA A 62 -5.95 10.69 8.76
C ALA A 62 -5.41 11.47 7.55
N THR A 63 -4.50 12.44 7.78
CA THR A 63 -3.91 13.25 6.71
C THR A 63 -2.38 13.26 6.78
N TRP A 64 -1.72 13.47 5.62
CA TRP A 64 -0.26 13.59 5.57
C TRP A 64 0.26 14.78 6.36
N GLU A 65 -0.49 15.87 6.36
CA GLU A 65 -0.20 17.05 7.20
C GLU A 65 -0.25 16.69 8.68
N GLY A 66 -1.29 15.96 9.08
CA GLY A 66 -1.44 15.52 10.46
C GLY A 66 -0.36 14.51 10.87
N VAL A 67 0.03 13.58 10.00
CA VAL A 67 1.16 12.67 10.28
C VAL A 67 2.45 13.43 10.49
N ALA A 68 2.72 14.48 9.70
CA ALA A 68 3.92 15.31 9.86
C ALA A 68 3.90 16.09 11.20
N ASP A 69 2.76 16.63 11.59
CA ASP A 69 2.59 17.35 12.86
C ASP A 69 2.71 16.41 14.08
N VAL A 70 2.08 15.23 14.00
CA VAL A 70 2.19 14.19 15.04
C VAL A 70 3.63 13.71 15.17
N ALA A 71 4.32 13.51 14.06
CA ALA A 71 5.71 13.07 14.07
C ALA A 71 6.65 14.10 14.72
N ALA A 72 6.41 15.41 14.50
CA ALA A 72 7.15 16.46 15.17
C ALA A 72 6.92 16.45 16.69
N LYS A 73 5.67 16.25 17.14
CA LYS A 73 5.33 16.11 18.56
C LYS A 73 5.98 14.87 19.19
N TYR A 74 5.93 13.73 18.47
CA TYR A 74 6.55 12.50 18.94
C TYR A 74 8.07 12.65 19.09
N TYR A 75 8.72 13.24 18.10
CA TYR A 75 10.15 13.50 18.13
C TYR A 75 10.56 14.35 19.36
N ALA A 76 9.80 15.39 19.66
CA ALA A 76 10.03 16.23 20.83
C ALA A 76 9.78 15.47 22.15
N TRP A 77 8.66 14.73 22.25
CA TRP A 77 8.28 13.98 23.43
C TRP A 77 9.22 12.81 23.73
N SER A 78 9.67 12.11 22.69
CA SER A 78 10.50 10.90 22.80
C SER A 78 12.01 11.18 22.89
N ASN A 79 12.41 12.44 22.95
CA ASN A 79 13.80 12.88 22.96
C ASN A 79 14.57 12.48 21.69
N GLY A 80 13.95 12.71 20.53
CA GLY A 80 14.61 12.56 19.23
C GLY A 80 14.41 11.20 18.54
N ARG A 81 13.43 10.39 18.95
CA ARG A 81 13.09 9.17 18.25
C ARG A 81 12.23 9.43 17.01
N HIS A 82 12.43 8.66 15.97
CA HIS A 82 11.66 8.75 14.74
C HIS A 82 10.23 8.19 14.93
N PHE A 83 9.27 8.82 14.29
CA PHE A 83 7.87 8.41 14.36
C PHE A 83 7.48 7.47 13.24
N PHE A 84 7.79 7.85 11.98
CA PHE A 84 7.14 7.30 10.80
C PHE A 84 8.13 6.93 9.70
N GLY A 85 7.71 5.97 8.86
CA GLY A 85 8.37 5.64 7.61
C GLY A 85 7.42 5.09 6.56
N ARG A 86 7.88 4.96 5.32
CA ARG A 86 7.10 4.43 4.20
C ARG A 86 7.94 3.53 3.32
N ASP A 87 7.40 2.36 2.92
CA ASP A 87 8.10 1.42 2.05
C ASP A 87 8.20 1.93 0.60
N ALA A 88 7.11 2.45 0.03
CA ALA A 88 7.03 2.82 -1.37
C ALA A 88 6.81 4.33 -1.56
N TYR A 89 7.89 5.11 -1.64
CA TYR A 89 7.81 6.54 -1.89
C TYR A 89 7.18 6.87 -3.26
N ALA A 90 7.40 6.02 -4.27
CA ALA A 90 6.76 6.20 -5.58
C ALA A 90 5.23 6.19 -5.50
N ASN A 91 4.64 5.34 -4.66
CA ASN A 91 3.18 5.32 -4.45
C ASN A 91 2.68 6.62 -3.80
N TYR A 92 3.44 7.18 -2.84
CA TYR A 92 3.12 8.48 -2.25
C TYR A 92 3.04 9.57 -3.33
N LEU A 93 4.00 9.58 -4.26
CA LEU A 93 4.01 10.55 -5.35
C LEU A 93 2.84 10.35 -6.32
N LEU A 94 2.58 9.13 -6.76
CA LEU A 94 1.55 8.82 -7.74
C LEU A 94 0.14 9.03 -7.17
N VAL A 95 -0.13 8.48 -6.00
CA VAL A 95 -1.44 8.60 -5.34
C VAL A 95 -1.67 10.04 -4.91
N GLY A 96 -0.70 10.65 -4.24
CA GLY A 96 -0.83 12.00 -3.73
C GLY A 96 -1.01 13.05 -4.83
N SER A 97 -0.31 12.94 -5.96
CA SER A 97 -0.52 13.85 -7.08
C SER A 97 -1.94 13.71 -7.66
N THR A 98 -2.46 12.49 -7.74
CA THR A 98 -3.83 12.23 -8.21
C THR A 98 -4.87 12.79 -7.23
N GLU A 99 -4.69 12.58 -5.93
CA GLU A 99 -5.56 13.17 -4.88
C GLU A 99 -5.58 14.70 -4.93
N LEU A 100 -4.43 15.30 -5.24
CA LEU A 100 -4.28 16.75 -5.35
C LEU A 100 -4.72 17.31 -6.71
N GLY A 101 -5.33 16.47 -7.56
CA GLY A 101 -6.05 16.87 -8.77
C GLY A 101 -5.25 16.75 -10.07
N GLU A 102 -4.00 16.29 -10.05
CA GLU A 102 -3.20 16.15 -11.27
C GLU A 102 -2.33 14.88 -11.24
N ALA A 103 -2.64 13.90 -12.08
CA ALA A 103 -1.83 12.71 -12.22
C ALA A 103 -0.46 13.02 -12.83
N MET A 104 0.62 12.53 -12.22
CA MET A 104 1.99 12.74 -12.69
C MET A 104 2.25 12.16 -14.09
N PHE A 105 1.54 11.10 -14.44
CA PHE A 105 1.68 10.44 -15.75
C PHE A 105 0.32 10.41 -16.45
N GLN A 106 0.33 10.81 -17.70
CA GLN A 106 -0.79 10.66 -18.62
C GLN A 106 -0.34 9.86 -19.83
N THR A 107 -1.14 8.90 -20.27
CA THR A 107 -0.84 8.11 -21.47
C THR A 107 -1.77 8.50 -22.60
N ASN A 108 -1.21 8.88 -23.75
CA ASN A 108 -1.96 9.21 -24.94
C ASN A 108 -1.26 8.63 -26.17
N GLY A 109 -1.95 7.82 -26.97
CA GLY A 109 -1.47 7.27 -28.22
C GLY A 109 -0.13 6.49 -28.10
N GLY A 110 0.11 5.78 -26.99
CA GLY A 110 1.35 5.02 -26.75
C GLY A 110 2.54 5.84 -26.26
N LYS A 111 2.32 7.11 -26.00
CA LYS A 111 3.29 7.99 -25.34
C LYS A 111 2.87 8.22 -23.91
N ALA A 112 3.84 8.29 -23.01
CA ALA A 112 3.63 8.73 -21.64
C ALA A 112 4.12 10.18 -21.52
N ASP A 113 3.24 11.06 -21.13
CA ASP A 113 3.57 12.44 -20.80
C ASP A 113 3.73 12.56 -19.28
N PHE A 114 4.81 13.21 -18.85
CA PHE A 114 5.13 13.42 -17.44
C PHE A 114 4.85 14.86 -17.05
N HIS A 115 3.97 15.04 -16.08
CA HIS A 115 3.55 16.35 -15.59
C HIS A 115 4.04 16.56 -14.15
N LEU A 116 4.71 17.70 -13.91
CA LEU A 116 5.17 18.12 -12.60
C LEU A 116 4.52 19.46 -12.24
N ASN A 117 3.46 19.41 -11.45
CA ASN A 117 2.89 20.60 -10.86
C ASN A 117 3.71 21.02 -9.64
N ARG A 118 4.26 22.24 -9.69
CA ARG A 118 5.17 22.74 -8.63
C ARG A 118 4.47 22.89 -7.27
N GLU A 119 3.21 23.30 -7.24
CA GLU A 119 2.47 23.51 -6.00
C GLU A 119 2.15 22.18 -5.34
N ILE A 120 1.68 21.20 -6.13
CA ILE A 120 1.44 19.82 -5.69
C ILE A 120 2.74 19.21 -5.15
N LEU A 121 3.83 19.28 -5.91
CA LEU A 121 5.11 18.75 -5.47
C LEU A 121 5.63 19.43 -4.22
N ARG A 122 5.41 20.75 -4.08
CA ARG A 122 5.80 21.47 -2.87
C ARG A 122 5.03 20.98 -1.66
N ARG A 123 3.72 20.80 -1.78
CA ARG A 123 2.88 20.27 -0.68
C ARG A 123 3.32 18.87 -0.27
N MET A 124 3.59 18.00 -1.25
CA MET A 124 4.10 16.65 -1.00
C MET A 124 5.48 16.68 -0.34
N TRP A 125 6.37 17.54 -0.82
CA TRP A 125 7.70 17.74 -0.26
C TRP A 125 7.65 18.18 1.21
N ASP A 126 6.81 19.14 1.52
CA ASP A 126 6.67 19.70 2.88
C ASP A 126 6.14 18.67 3.88
N ASN A 127 5.35 17.69 3.43
CA ASN A 127 4.74 16.67 4.28
C ASN A 127 5.50 15.32 4.32
N PHE A 128 6.54 15.15 3.49
CA PHE A 128 7.35 13.94 3.51
C PHE A 128 8.84 14.22 3.63
N VAL A 129 9.40 14.99 2.70
CA VAL A 129 10.85 15.21 2.64
C VAL A 129 11.33 16.10 3.78
N VAL A 130 10.57 17.15 4.11
CA VAL A 130 10.89 18.04 5.24
C VAL A 130 10.88 17.32 6.58
N PRO A 131 9.83 16.54 6.95
CA PRO A 131 9.85 15.70 8.14
C PRO A 131 11.02 14.70 8.17
N TYR A 132 11.32 14.08 7.02
CA TYR A 132 12.46 13.17 6.91
C TYR A 132 13.80 13.89 7.20
N ALA A 133 14.01 15.05 6.60
CA ALA A 133 15.22 15.85 6.79
C ALA A 133 15.36 16.36 8.25
N LYS A 134 14.25 16.51 8.97
CA LYS A 134 14.22 16.90 10.39
C LYS A 134 14.41 15.70 11.33
N GLY A 135 14.51 14.48 10.83
CA GLY A 135 14.62 13.27 11.63
C GLY A 135 13.30 12.78 12.25
N TYR A 136 12.16 13.32 11.83
CA TYR A 136 10.85 12.85 12.32
C TYR A 136 10.47 11.52 11.67
N TYR A 137 10.94 11.30 10.42
CA TYR A 137 10.77 10.07 9.64
C TYR A 137 12.12 9.37 9.46
N ASN A 138 12.09 8.05 9.28
CA ASN A 138 13.27 7.24 9.03
C ASN A 138 13.00 6.10 8.06
N ALA A 139 14.10 5.56 7.49
CA ALA A 139 14.12 4.40 6.62
C ALA A 139 15.50 3.73 6.71
N ALA A 140 15.77 2.96 7.76
CA ALA A 140 17.05 2.35 8.02
C ALA A 140 17.17 0.94 7.41
N GLY A 141 16.20 0.05 7.67
CA GLY A 141 16.16 -1.30 7.14
C GLY A 141 15.66 -1.40 5.71
N ARG A 142 15.55 -2.64 5.22
CA ARG A 142 14.99 -2.91 3.90
C ARG A 142 13.49 -2.59 3.83
N TYR A 143 12.75 -2.98 4.87
CA TYR A 143 11.33 -2.74 5.02
C TYR A 143 11.06 -1.97 6.31
N ARG A 144 9.99 -1.18 6.32
CA ARG A 144 9.60 -0.39 7.51
C ARG A 144 9.13 -1.28 8.67
N SER A 145 8.60 -2.46 8.36
CA SER A 145 8.34 -3.48 9.39
C SER A 145 9.61 -3.93 10.13
N ASP A 146 10.77 -3.92 9.47
CA ASP A 146 12.04 -4.23 10.13
C ASP A 146 12.44 -3.10 11.08
N ASP A 147 12.25 -1.85 10.68
CA ASP A 147 12.52 -0.69 11.56
C ASP A 147 11.57 -0.64 12.76
N MET A 148 10.32 -1.11 12.61
CA MET A 148 9.42 -1.26 13.75
C MET A 148 9.86 -2.39 14.69
N LYS A 149 10.45 -3.48 14.19
CA LYS A 149 11.00 -4.57 15.02
C LYS A 149 12.17 -4.12 15.89
N THR A 150 12.96 -3.16 15.43
CA THR A 150 14.08 -2.59 16.18
C THR A 150 13.68 -1.40 17.04
N GLY A 151 12.44 -0.95 16.95
CA GLY A 151 11.97 0.24 17.67
C GLY A 151 12.43 1.57 17.08
N ASP A 152 13.00 1.56 15.86
CA ASP A 152 13.39 2.77 15.14
C ASP A 152 12.19 3.59 14.68
N LEU A 153 11.05 2.94 14.47
CA LEU A 153 9.77 3.55 14.12
C LEU A 153 8.64 3.01 14.98
N ILE A 154 7.60 3.81 15.18
CA ILE A 154 6.35 3.33 15.77
C ILE A 154 5.17 3.33 14.79
N ALA A 155 5.32 3.92 13.61
CA ALA A 155 4.30 3.94 12.57
C ALA A 155 4.95 3.78 11.18
N TYR A 156 4.27 3.07 10.28
CA TYR A 156 4.70 3.03 8.88
C TYR A 156 3.54 2.76 7.93
N VAL A 157 3.69 3.23 6.69
CA VAL A 157 2.83 2.81 5.58
C VAL A 157 3.54 1.74 4.76
N GLY A 158 2.88 0.61 4.63
CA GLY A 158 3.32 -0.54 3.84
C GLY A 158 2.16 -1.26 3.16
N ALA A 159 2.48 -2.26 2.33
CA ALA A 159 1.47 -3.03 1.62
C ALA A 159 0.57 -3.82 2.59
N THR A 160 -0.72 -3.93 2.28
CA THR A 160 -1.66 -4.77 3.05
C THR A 160 -1.26 -6.23 3.04
N SER A 161 -0.59 -6.69 1.97
CA SER A 161 -0.03 -8.05 1.87
C SER A 161 1.13 -8.32 2.84
N SER A 162 1.68 -7.29 3.47
CA SER A 162 2.72 -7.46 4.51
C SER A 162 2.17 -7.71 5.90
N ALA A 163 0.86 -7.87 6.07
CA ALA A 163 0.23 -8.13 7.37
C ALA A 163 0.85 -9.33 8.11
N SER A 164 1.25 -10.39 7.40
CA SER A 164 1.94 -11.55 7.97
C SER A 164 3.37 -11.27 8.48
N PHE A 165 3.95 -10.13 8.12
CA PHE A 165 5.26 -9.66 8.56
C PHE A 165 5.19 -8.56 9.62
N THR A 166 3.98 -8.19 10.03
CA THR A 166 3.76 -7.20 11.08
C THR A 166 4.39 -7.70 12.37
N PRO A 167 5.28 -6.93 13.01
CA PRO A 167 5.95 -7.35 14.22
C PRO A 167 4.99 -7.48 15.39
N THR A 168 5.16 -8.50 16.19
CA THR A 168 4.49 -8.71 17.48
C THR A 168 5.38 -8.36 18.67
N GLN A 169 6.65 -8.10 18.41
CA GLN A 169 7.66 -7.75 19.40
C GLN A 169 8.61 -6.70 18.86
N VAL A 170 9.13 -5.88 19.75
CA VAL A 170 10.26 -4.98 19.49
C VAL A 170 11.47 -5.51 20.24
N THR A 171 12.62 -5.52 19.57
CA THR A 171 13.92 -5.85 20.17
C THR A 171 14.74 -4.59 20.25
N ASP A 172 15.13 -4.20 21.46
CA ASP A 172 15.99 -3.03 21.69
C ASP A 172 17.47 -3.33 21.36
N PRO A 173 18.35 -2.31 21.31
CA PRO A 173 19.78 -2.50 21.03
C PRO A 173 20.51 -3.40 22.03
N ASP A 174 20.00 -3.56 23.24
CA ASP A 174 20.56 -4.43 24.27
C ASP A 174 20.06 -5.88 24.14
N GLY A 175 19.15 -6.16 23.18
CA GLY A 175 18.60 -7.47 22.89
C GLY A 175 17.37 -7.83 23.73
N ASN A 176 16.81 -6.90 24.51
CA ASN A 176 15.56 -7.15 25.24
C ASN A 176 14.37 -7.12 24.28
N MET A 177 13.48 -8.07 24.45
CA MET A 177 12.26 -8.20 23.65
C MET A 177 11.05 -7.73 24.45
N THR A 178 10.23 -6.91 23.82
CA THR A 178 8.97 -6.40 24.38
C THR A 178 7.83 -6.72 23.43
N ASP A 179 6.77 -7.37 23.92
CA ASP A 179 5.56 -7.62 23.16
C ASP A 179 4.86 -6.30 22.81
N ILE A 180 4.36 -6.21 21.59
CA ILE A 180 3.63 -5.04 21.11
C ILE A 180 2.30 -5.41 20.48
N GLU A 181 1.32 -4.53 20.62
CA GLU A 181 0.10 -4.53 19.82
C GLU A 181 0.31 -3.61 18.63
N VAL A 182 -0.02 -4.09 17.42
CA VAL A 182 -0.04 -3.26 16.21
C VAL A 182 -1.47 -3.11 15.73
N ARG A 183 -1.90 -1.87 15.50
CA ARG A 183 -3.19 -1.56 14.86
C ARG A 183 -2.98 -1.12 13.42
N VAL A 184 -3.95 -1.49 12.58
CA VAL A 184 -3.95 -1.15 11.17
C VAL A 184 -5.01 -0.07 10.94
N LEU A 185 -4.58 1.04 10.35
CA LEU A 185 -5.42 2.19 10.04
C LEU A 185 -5.43 2.42 8.53
N GLU A 186 -6.37 3.24 8.06
CA GLU A 186 -6.37 3.68 6.68
C GLU A 186 -5.10 4.46 6.34
N VAL A 187 -4.63 4.34 5.10
CA VAL A 187 -3.52 5.17 4.61
C VAL A 187 -3.94 6.64 4.63
N PRO A 188 -3.08 7.56 5.10
CA PRO A 188 -3.41 8.98 5.11
C PRO A 188 -3.63 9.54 3.70
N SER A 189 -4.52 10.51 3.57
CA SER A 189 -4.71 11.32 2.37
C SER A 189 -4.26 12.76 2.60
N PHE A 190 -4.22 13.61 1.59
CA PHE A 190 -3.97 15.03 1.81
C PHE A 190 -5.20 15.74 2.39
N ALA A 191 -5.00 16.71 3.27
CA ALA A 191 -6.10 17.47 3.86
C ALA A 191 -6.90 18.24 2.78
N GLY A 192 -8.23 18.22 2.90
CA GLY A 192 -9.12 18.96 2.00
C GLY A 192 -9.27 18.40 0.59
N VAL A 193 -8.80 17.16 0.32
CA VAL A 193 -9.05 16.50 -0.97
C VAL A 193 -10.51 16.03 -1.05
N GLU A 194 -11.13 16.20 -2.21
CA GLU A 194 -12.52 15.78 -2.44
C GLU A 194 -12.61 14.27 -2.68
N GLN A 195 -11.59 13.69 -3.32
CA GLN A 195 -11.53 12.28 -3.66
C GLN A 195 -10.26 11.65 -3.11
N ARG A 196 -10.43 10.71 -2.19
CA ARG A 196 -9.32 9.89 -1.69
C ARG A 196 -9.01 8.79 -2.68
N CYS A 197 -7.74 8.51 -2.88
CA CYS A 197 -7.25 7.48 -3.76
C CYS A 197 -6.44 6.44 -2.97
N ALA A 198 -6.52 5.19 -3.42
CA ALA A 198 -5.68 4.11 -2.90
C ALA A 198 -4.90 3.49 -4.05
N VAL A 199 -3.66 3.10 -3.80
CA VAL A 199 -2.88 2.37 -4.78
C VAL A 199 -3.44 0.97 -4.94
N GLN A 200 -3.60 0.50 -6.18
CA GLN A 200 -3.91 -0.88 -6.49
C GLN A 200 -2.62 -1.59 -6.84
N GLN A 201 -2.23 -2.51 -5.99
CA GLN A 201 -1.03 -3.32 -6.12
C GLN A 201 -1.41 -4.79 -6.29
N GLY A 202 -0.41 -5.62 -6.45
CA GLY A 202 -0.54 -7.07 -6.39
C GLY A 202 -0.11 -7.74 -7.65
N ALA A 203 -0.52 -8.98 -7.81
CA ALA A 203 -0.06 -9.84 -8.87
C ALA A 203 -1.16 -10.11 -9.88
N GLY A 204 -0.77 -10.02 -11.13
CA GLY A 204 -1.47 -10.58 -12.26
C GLY A 204 -0.55 -11.52 -13.02
N MET A 205 -1.12 -12.41 -13.80
CA MET A 205 -0.39 -13.34 -14.64
C MET A 205 -0.69 -13.13 -16.11
N VAL A 206 0.33 -13.31 -16.93
CA VAL A 206 0.25 -13.25 -18.39
C VAL A 206 0.49 -14.63 -18.93
N VAL A 207 -0.41 -15.10 -19.80
CA VAL A 207 -0.19 -16.32 -20.57
C VAL A 207 0.64 -15.97 -21.80
N VAL A 208 1.86 -16.47 -21.85
CA VAL A 208 2.74 -16.27 -23.01
C VAL A 208 2.23 -17.11 -24.18
N LYS A 209 2.25 -16.55 -25.39
CA LYS A 209 1.81 -17.25 -26.60
C LYS A 209 2.61 -18.52 -26.81
N SER A 210 1.88 -19.63 -27.04
CA SER A 210 2.43 -20.96 -27.24
C SER A 210 1.52 -21.79 -28.15
N ASP A 211 1.62 -23.10 -28.09
CA ASP A 211 0.63 -24.00 -28.69
C ASP A 211 -0.68 -23.98 -27.86
N GLU A 212 -1.77 -24.35 -28.51
CA GLU A 212 -3.11 -24.30 -27.91
C GLU A 212 -3.23 -25.16 -26.65
N THR A 213 -2.54 -26.29 -26.58
CA THR A 213 -2.58 -27.21 -25.43
C THR A 213 -1.97 -26.54 -24.20
N ARG A 214 -0.83 -25.89 -24.33
CA ARG A 214 -0.15 -25.17 -23.24
C ARG A 214 -0.93 -23.94 -22.80
N GLU A 215 -1.47 -23.18 -23.75
CA GLU A 215 -2.29 -22.00 -23.41
C GLU A 215 -3.56 -22.41 -22.66
N ARG A 216 -4.23 -23.51 -23.06
CA ARG A 216 -5.38 -24.06 -22.32
C ARG A 216 -5.00 -24.54 -20.93
N ALA A 217 -3.87 -25.23 -20.78
CA ALA A 217 -3.39 -25.68 -19.48
C ALA A 217 -3.11 -24.49 -18.54
N ALA A 218 -2.45 -23.44 -19.05
CA ALA A 218 -2.21 -22.20 -18.31
C ALA A 218 -3.53 -21.54 -17.89
N ALA A 219 -4.48 -21.40 -18.80
CA ALA A 219 -5.80 -20.83 -18.50
C ALA A 219 -6.58 -21.65 -17.46
N THR A 220 -6.50 -22.98 -17.51
CA THR A 220 -7.09 -23.86 -16.51
C THR A 220 -6.47 -23.66 -15.14
N PHE A 221 -5.15 -23.49 -15.07
CA PHE A 221 -4.45 -23.19 -13.82
C PHE A 221 -4.86 -21.82 -13.25
N LEU A 222 -4.95 -20.78 -14.10
CA LEU A 222 -5.42 -19.46 -13.67
C LEU A 222 -6.86 -19.51 -13.14
N ARG A 223 -7.75 -20.27 -13.80
CA ARG A 223 -9.11 -20.49 -13.33
C ARG A 223 -9.12 -21.13 -11.95
N TYR A 224 -8.36 -22.20 -11.74
CA TYR A 224 -8.22 -22.86 -10.44
C TYR A 224 -7.76 -21.90 -9.34
N LEU A 225 -6.74 -21.09 -9.59
CA LEU A 225 -6.23 -20.11 -8.59
C LEU A 225 -7.26 -19.07 -8.18
N THR A 226 -8.25 -18.82 -9.03
CA THR A 226 -9.32 -17.84 -8.78
C THR A 226 -10.67 -18.49 -8.44
N GLU A 227 -10.76 -19.81 -8.29
CA GLU A 227 -11.93 -20.44 -7.67
C GLU A 227 -12.08 -19.99 -6.22
N PRO A 228 -13.31 -19.87 -5.68
CA PRO A 228 -13.54 -19.27 -4.36
C PRO A 228 -12.66 -19.85 -3.26
N GLU A 229 -12.64 -21.18 -3.12
CA GLU A 229 -11.87 -21.83 -2.06
C GLU A 229 -10.35 -21.63 -2.21
N ALA A 230 -9.82 -21.76 -3.44
CA ALA A 230 -8.40 -21.56 -3.72
C ALA A 230 -8.01 -20.10 -3.50
N ASN A 231 -8.82 -19.15 -3.96
CA ASN A 231 -8.55 -17.73 -3.83
C ASN A 231 -8.59 -17.27 -2.38
N ILE A 232 -9.55 -17.75 -1.57
CA ILE A 232 -9.61 -17.52 -0.12
C ILE A 232 -8.38 -18.12 0.57
N ALA A 233 -8.04 -19.39 0.26
CA ALA A 233 -6.89 -20.06 0.88
C ALA A 233 -5.56 -19.34 0.59
N ILE A 234 -5.40 -18.82 -0.63
CA ILE A 234 -4.25 -18.02 -1.02
C ILE A 234 -4.25 -16.68 -0.27
N ALA A 235 -5.39 -15.98 -0.21
CA ALA A 235 -5.53 -14.71 0.48
C ALA A 235 -5.14 -14.82 1.95
N LEU A 236 -5.69 -15.81 2.67
CA LEU A 236 -5.41 -16.03 4.09
C LEU A 236 -3.94 -16.35 4.39
N LYS A 237 -3.25 -17.04 3.46
CA LYS A 237 -1.83 -17.40 3.64
C LYS A 237 -0.85 -16.31 3.25
N SER A 238 -1.25 -15.44 2.33
CA SER A 238 -0.35 -14.46 1.72
C SER A 238 -0.58 -13.01 2.20
N GLY A 239 -1.70 -12.74 2.87
CA GLY A 239 -2.11 -11.39 3.24
C GLY A 239 -2.60 -10.53 2.05
N TYR A 240 -2.72 -11.12 0.86
CA TYR A 240 -3.33 -10.46 -0.28
C TYR A 240 -4.86 -10.52 -0.19
N MET A 241 -5.51 -9.62 -0.90
CA MET A 241 -6.97 -9.63 -1.08
C MET A 241 -7.36 -10.58 -2.20
N PRO A 242 -8.48 -11.33 -2.06
CA PRO A 242 -9.01 -12.14 -3.13
C PRO A 242 -9.47 -11.28 -4.30
N VAL A 243 -9.47 -11.86 -5.51
CA VAL A 243 -9.87 -11.14 -6.72
C VAL A 243 -11.30 -11.47 -7.16
N ARG A 244 -11.86 -12.56 -6.65
CA ARG A 244 -13.23 -12.97 -6.92
C ARG A 244 -14.19 -12.28 -5.94
N THR A 245 -15.29 -11.74 -6.44
CA THR A 245 -16.28 -11.02 -5.62
C THR A 245 -16.95 -11.92 -4.58
N SER A 246 -17.14 -13.20 -4.88
CA SER A 246 -17.70 -14.18 -3.96
C SER A 246 -16.72 -14.67 -2.88
N ALA A 247 -15.44 -14.31 -2.97
CA ALA A 247 -14.39 -14.65 -2.02
C ALA A 247 -13.96 -13.47 -1.12
N ALA A 248 -14.56 -12.27 -1.33
CA ALA A 248 -14.25 -11.04 -0.61
C ALA A 248 -15.16 -10.84 0.61
#